data_b431c10d2a908460ed4ddf8dc69cf34e
#
_entry.id   b431c10d2a908460ed4ddf8dc69cf34e
#
_cell.length_a   1.000
_cell.length_b   1.000
_cell.length_c   1.000
_cell.angle_alpha   90.00
_cell.angle_beta   90.00
_cell.angle_gamma   90.00
#
_symmetry.space_group_name_H-M   'P 1'
#
loop_
_entity.id
_entity.type
_entity.pdbx_description
1 polymer ?
#
loop_
_entity_poly.entity_id
_entity_poly.type
_entity_poly.pdbx_seq_one_letter_code
_entity_poly.pdbx_strand_id
1 'polypeptide(L)'
;MEKLLLLGDEAIAQGFIDAGGSAINSYPGTPSTQITEYVMKSKQAKELGIRANWCANEKTALEASIGVAYAGKRAMTCMKHVGLNVCGDPFMNAAIIGTKGVLVVVADDPSMFSSQDEQDSRFYGHWAMIPMLEPSNQQEAYDMVHFGFELSETLGTPVLYRIPTRLAHSRAGVVRKPVRQQNALTEPADAKSFVLLPANAKRLYRQLIDKQPAFTKCSETSGYNKYFEGDDKRLGIITTGIAYNYLMENFPDGRCPYPVVKITQYPLPYDMVNKLYEEVDELLVLEDGQPFVEELVKGFLGKGKKVMGRLDETIRRDGELNAEKVAKALGM
;
A
#
# COMPACT_ATOMS: atom_id res chain seq x y z
N MET A 1 -22.27 14.31 -4.09
CA MET A 1 -21.25 13.33 -4.52
C MET A 1 -21.91 11.96 -4.57
N GLU A 2 -21.65 11.19 -5.60
CA GLU A 2 -22.21 9.84 -5.75
C GLU A 2 -21.58 8.88 -4.73
N LYS A 3 -22.41 8.04 -4.14
CA LYS A 3 -21.97 7.00 -3.18
C LYS A 3 -22.25 5.63 -3.79
N LEU A 4 -21.22 4.79 -3.88
CA LEU A 4 -21.29 3.44 -4.41
C LEU A 4 -21.05 2.43 -3.28
N LEU A 5 -21.67 1.26 -3.37
CA LEU A 5 -21.37 0.12 -2.50
C LEU A 5 -20.37 -0.79 -3.22
N LEU A 6 -19.10 -0.73 -2.80
CA LEU A 6 -17.97 -1.37 -3.49
C LEU A 6 -17.24 -2.37 -2.59
N LEU A 7 -16.73 -3.44 -3.20
CA LEU A 7 -15.63 -4.23 -2.63
C LEU A 7 -14.37 -3.38 -2.53
N GLY A 8 -13.39 -3.77 -1.73
CA GLY A 8 -12.08 -3.10 -1.70
C GLY A 8 -11.41 -3.07 -3.08
N ASP A 9 -11.44 -4.19 -3.80
CA ASP A 9 -10.96 -4.29 -5.18
C ASP A 9 -11.70 -3.36 -6.13
N GLU A 10 -13.03 -3.30 -6.03
CA GLU A 10 -13.87 -2.42 -6.83
C GLU A 10 -13.62 -0.93 -6.50
N ALA A 11 -13.30 -0.62 -5.23
CA ALA A 11 -12.95 0.72 -4.80
C ALA A 11 -11.61 1.18 -5.40
N ILE A 12 -10.60 0.31 -5.43
CA ILE A 12 -9.32 0.58 -6.12
C ILE A 12 -9.57 0.79 -7.62
N ALA A 13 -10.35 -0.08 -8.26
CA ALA A 13 -10.66 -0.01 -9.68
C ALA A 13 -11.42 1.29 -10.04
N GLN A 14 -12.42 1.68 -9.24
CA GLN A 14 -13.14 2.92 -9.43
C GLN A 14 -12.24 4.14 -9.16
N GLY A 15 -11.39 4.06 -8.14
CA GLY A 15 -10.37 5.07 -7.86
C GLY A 15 -9.41 5.27 -9.03
N PHE A 16 -9.00 4.20 -9.70
CA PHE A 16 -8.18 4.23 -10.91
C PHE A 16 -8.88 4.96 -12.09
N ILE A 17 -10.16 4.64 -12.32
CA ILE A 17 -10.96 5.29 -13.37
C ILE A 17 -11.08 6.79 -13.06
N ASP A 18 -11.45 7.14 -11.82
CA ASP A 18 -11.70 8.52 -11.42
C ASP A 18 -10.42 9.35 -11.28
N ALA A 19 -9.27 8.70 -10.99
CA ALA A 19 -7.97 9.36 -10.94
C ALA A 19 -7.36 9.66 -12.32
N GLY A 20 -8.06 9.40 -13.42
CA GLY A 20 -7.55 9.64 -14.77
C GLY A 20 -6.52 8.59 -15.21
N GLY A 21 -6.71 7.35 -14.81
CA GLY A 21 -5.93 6.20 -15.29
C GLY A 21 -6.08 6.00 -16.78
N SER A 22 -5.05 5.49 -17.44
CA SER A 22 -5.04 5.28 -18.90
C SER A 22 -4.96 3.82 -19.29
N ALA A 23 -4.20 3.02 -18.53
CA ALA A 23 -4.12 1.58 -18.77
C ALA A 23 -3.91 0.79 -17.46
N ILE A 24 -4.60 -0.34 -17.37
CA ILE A 24 -4.37 -1.35 -16.35
C ILE A 24 -3.98 -2.66 -17.03
N ASN A 25 -2.84 -3.21 -16.65
CA ASN A 25 -2.31 -4.46 -17.19
C ASN A 25 -2.07 -5.43 -16.03
N SER A 26 -2.58 -6.65 -16.13
CA SER A 26 -2.56 -7.60 -15.03
C SER A 26 -2.42 -9.04 -15.50
N TYR A 27 -2.12 -9.91 -14.57
CA TYR A 27 -2.28 -11.34 -14.71
C TYR A 27 -3.27 -11.85 -13.66
N PRO A 28 -4.21 -12.73 -13.98
CA PRO A 28 -5.24 -13.16 -13.02
C PRO A 28 -4.66 -13.88 -11.80
N GLY A 29 -5.08 -13.48 -10.62
CA GLY A 29 -4.69 -14.11 -9.34
C GLY A 29 -5.56 -13.59 -8.19
N THR A 30 -6.31 -14.48 -7.55
CA THR A 30 -7.14 -14.11 -6.38
C THR A 30 -6.23 -13.75 -5.20
N PRO A 31 -6.44 -12.60 -4.50
CA PRO A 31 -7.66 -11.77 -4.52
C PRO A 31 -7.65 -10.57 -5.49
N SER A 32 -6.65 -10.30 -6.31
CA SER A 32 -6.53 -9.07 -7.12
C SER A 32 -7.32 -9.06 -8.45
N THR A 33 -7.85 -10.20 -8.90
CA THR A 33 -8.46 -10.36 -10.23
C THR A 33 -9.61 -9.37 -10.47
N GLN A 34 -10.45 -9.14 -9.44
CA GLN A 34 -11.63 -8.30 -9.53
C GLN A 34 -11.32 -6.84 -9.86
N ILE A 35 -10.12 -6.33 -9.52
CA ILE A 35 -9.72 -4.95 -9.84
C ILE A 35 -9.75 -4.74 -11.36
N THR A 36 -9.03 -5.58 -12.10
CA THR A 36 -8.95 -5.46 -13.56
C THR A 36 -10.27 -5.81 -14.23
N GLU A 37 -10.98 -6.83 -13.73
CA GLU A 37 -12.30 -7.18 -14.26
C GLU A 37 -13.32 -6.06 -14.13
N TYR A 38 -13.32 -5.33 -13.01
CA TYR A 38 -14.20 -4.18 -12.81
C TYR A 38 -13.93 -3.11 -13.88
N VAL A 39 -12.68 -2.76 -14.14
CA VAL A 39 -12.32 -1.79 -15.19
C VAL A 39 -12.75 -2.29 -16.57
N MET A 40 -12.54 -3.56 -16.89
CA MET A 40 -12.95 -4.17 -18.17
C MET A 40 -14.47 -4.10 -18.41
N LYS A 41 -15.25 -4.32 -17.34
CA LYS A 41 -16.72 -4.31 -17.38
C LYS A 41 -17.29 -2.88 -17.37
N SER A 42 -16.54 -1.90 -16.84
CA SER A 42 -16.99 -0.52 -16.65
C SER A 42 -17.31 0.19 -17.97
N LYS A 43 -18.55 0.68 -18.09
CA LYS A 43 -18.96 1.54 -19.20
C LYS A 43 -18.17 2.86 -19.20
N GLN A 44 -18.02 3.47 -18.03
CA GLN A 44 -17.25 4.70 -17.85
C GLN A 44 -15.79 4.55 -18.31
N ALA A 45 -15.13 3.44 -17.96
CA ALA A 45 -13.75 3.20 -18.39
C ALA A 45 -13.65 3.12 -19.93
N LYS A 46 -14.62 2.48 -20.58
CA LYS A 46 -14.70 2.39 -22.05
C LYS A 46 -14.91 3.76 -22.70
N GLU A 47 -15.82 4.56 -22.16
CA GLU A 47 -16.10 5.93 -22.64
C GLU A 47 -14.89 6.86 -22.48
N LEU A 48 -14.10 6.67 -21.43
CA LEU A 48 -12.84 7.39 -21.18
C LEU A 48 -11.65 6.84 -21.98
N GLY A 49 -11.82 5.77 -22.76
CA GLY A 49 -10.76 5.14 -23.54
C GLY A 49 -9.68 4.44 -22.69
N ILE A 50 -10.00 4.06 -21.45
CA ILE A 50 -9.10 3.33 -20.55
C ILE A 50 -8.92 1.91 -21.09
N ARG A 51 -7.67 1.48 -21.24
CA ARG A 51 -7.33 0.14 -21.67
C ARG A 51 -7.16 -0.78 -20.47
N ALA A 52 -7.79 -1.95 -20.49
CA ALA A 52 -7.64 -2.97 -19.48
C ALA A 52 -7.30 -4.30 -20.16
N ASN A 53 -6.15 -4.88 -19.80
CA ASN A 53 -5.59 -6.04 -20.49
C ASN A 53 -5.16 -7.13 -19.53
N TRP A 54 -5.40 -8.39 -19.89
CA TRP A 54 -4.71 -9.53 -19.33
C TRP A 54 -3.42 -9.77 -20.10
N CYS A 55 -2.33 -9.98 -19.38
CA CYS A 55 -1.01 -10.28 -19.92
C CYS A 55 -0.68 -11.77 -19.71
N ALA A 56 0.40 -12.23 -20.33
CA ALA A 56 0.84 -13.63 -20.22
C ALA A 56 1.39 -14.00 -18.83
N ASN A 57 1.91 -13.02 -18.09
CA ASN A 57 2.36 -13.12 -16.70
C ASN A 57 2.52 -11.72 -16.10
N GLU A 58 2.81 -11.65 -14.79
CA GLU A 58 2.94 -10.40 -14.04
C GLU A 58 4.15 -9.56 -14.48
N LYS A 59 5.24 -10.20 -14.92
CA LYS A 59 6.41 -9.50 -15.46
C LYS A 59 6.00 -8.66 -16.68
N THR A 60 5.36 -9.27 -17.67
CA THR A 60 4.91 -8.57 -18.88
C THR A 60 3.83 -7.55 -18.59
N ALA A 61 2.99 -7.78 -17.57
CA ALA A 61 1.96 -6.83 -17.13
C ALA A 61 2.59 -5.54 -16.57
N LEU A 62 3.58 -5.68 -15.68
CA LEU A 62 4.29 -4.54 -15.11
C LEU A 62 5.12 -3.81 -16.17
N GLU A 63 5.83 -4.52 -17.05
CA GLU A 63 6.59 -3.91 -18.15
C GLU A 63 5.69 -3.10 -19.10
N ALA A 64 4.50 -3.61 -19.43
CA ALA A 64 3.52 -2.87 -20.22
C ALA A 64 3.05 -1.59 -19.51
N SER A 65 2.80 -1.67 -18.18
CA SER A 65 2.40 -0.50 -17.37
C SER A 65 3.53 0.54 -17.27
N ILE A 66 4.78 0.10 -17.14
CA ILE A 66 5.97 0.97 -17.19
C ILE A 66 6.07 1.68 -18.53
N GLY A 67 5.83 0.97 -19.65
CA GLY A 67 5.82 1.55 -20.99
C GLY A 67 4.76 2.64 -21.15
N VAL A 68 3.55 2.43 -20.61
CA VAL A 68 2.48 3.44 -20.58
C VAL A 68 2.91 4.66 -19.78
N ALA A 69 3.57 4.47 -18.65
CA ALA A 69 4.07 5.56 -17.81
C ALA A 69 5.20 6.36 -18.47
N TYR A 70 6.07 5.71 -19.24
CA TYR A 70 7.10 6.40 -20.01
C TYR A 70 6.50 7.34 -21.08
N ALA A 71 5.30 7.06 -21.56
CA ALA A 71 4.55 7.95 -22.44
C ALA A 71 3.78 9.05 -21.65
N GLY A 72 4.08 9.27 -20.38
CA GLY A 72 3.48 10.31 -19.53
C GLY A 72 2.11 9.98 -18.94
N LYS A 73 1.58 8.79 -19.20
CA LYS A 73 0.25 8.36 -18.77
C LYS A 73 0.28 7.68 -17.39
N ARG A 74 -0.89 7.63 -16.71
CA ARG A 74 -1.07 6.86 -15.47
C ARG A 74 -1.41 5.42 -15.77
N ALA A 75 -0.63 4.50 -15.21
CA ALA A 75 -0.83 3.07 -15.37
C ALA A 75 -0.93 2.36 -14.01
N MET A 76 -1.67 1.28 -13.99
CA MET A 76 -1.77 0.38 -12.86
C MET A 76 -1.44 -1.05 -13.31
N THR A 77 -0.78 -1.80 -12.46
CA THR A 77 -0.68 -3.25 -12.58
C THR A 77 -1.20 -3.89 -11.31
N CYS A 78 -1.97 -4.96 -11.44
CA CYS A 78 -2.55 -5.66 -10.30
C CYS A 78 -2.13 -7.12 -10.32
N MET A 79 -1.76 -7.63 -9.17
CA MET A 79 -1.31 -9.00 -9.01
C MET A 79 -1.50 -9.50 -7.58
N LYS A 80 -1.51 -10.81 -7.44
CA LYS A 80 -1.38 -11.49 -6.17
C LYS A 80 0.07 -11.39 -5.66
N HIS A 81 0.30 -11.55 -4.36
CA HIS A 81 1.66 -11.47 -3.76
C HIS A 81 2.67 -12.40 -4.44
N VAL A 82 2.29 -13.63 -4.83
CA VAL A 82 3.19 -14.53 -5.55
C VAL A 82 3.54 -14.02 -6.96
N GLY A 83 2.67 -13.22 -7.57
CA GLY A 83 2.93 -12.56 -8.84
C GLY A 83 4.01 -11.48 -8.74
N LEU A 84 4.16 -10.86 -7.57
CA LEU A 84 5.25 -9.91 -7.31
C LEU A 84 6.62 -10.58 -7.44
N ASN A 85 6.74 -11.88 -7.08
CA ASN A 85 7.96 -12.64 -7.29
C ASN A 85 8.30 -12.77 -8.78
N VAL A 86 7.28 -12.97 -9.63
CA VAL A 86 7.44 -13.09 -11.08
C VAL A 86 7.88 -11.77 -11.71
N CYS A 87 7.40 -10.64 -11.20
CA CYS A 87 7.76 -9.31 -11.71
C CYS A 87 8.86 -8.61 -10.90
N GLY A 88 9.59 -9.32 -10.04
CA GLY A 88 10.64 -8.75 -9.19
C GLY A 88 11.69 -7.96 -9.96
N ASP A 89 12.14 -8.45 -11.12
CA ASP A 89 13.11 -7.74 -11.97
C ASP A 89 12.58 -6.38 -12.47
N PRO A 90 11.47 -6.27 -13.22
CA PRO A 90 10.97 -4.97 -13.65
C PRO A 90 10.52 -4.09 -12.47
N PHE A 91 10.10 -4.66 -11.34
CA PHE A 91 9.76 -3.90 -10.14
C PHE A 91 10.97 -3.15 -9.58
N MET A 92 12.11 -3.83 -9.41
CA MET A 92 13.36 -3.23 -8.96
C MET A 92 13.92 -2.22 -9.97
N ASN A 93 13.81 -2.53 -11.25
CA ASN A 93 14.23 -1.62 -12.33
C ASN A 93 13.39 -0.35 -12.33
N ALA A 94 12.06 -0.45 -12.17
CA ALA A 94 11.17 0.71 -12.08
C ALA A 94 11.49 1.62 -10.87
N ALA A 95 11.85 1.02 -9.73
CA ALA A 95 12.27 1.75 -8.53
C ALA A 95 13.55 2.56 -8.78
N ILE A 96 14.58 1.93 -9.36
CA ILE A 96 15.87 2.60 -9.65
C ILE A 96 15.70 3.70 -10.70
N ILE A 97 14.91 3.46 -11.74
CA ILE A 97 14.60 4.45 -12.79
C ILE A 97 13.82 5.63 -12.20
N GLY A 98 12.98 5.37 -11.19
CA GLY A 98 12.07 6.38 -10.65
C GLY A 98 10.87 6.59 -11.58
N THR A 99 10.26 5.50 -12.04
CA THR A 99 9.12 5.50 -12.97
C THR A 99 7.92 6.23 -12.35
N LYS A 100 7.46 7.29 -13.01
CA LYS A 100 6.33 8.12 -12.56
C LYS A 100 5.00 7.58 -13.07
N GLY A 101 3.93 7.80 -12.29
CA GLY A 101 2.58 7.47 -12.73
C GLY A 101 2.29 5.98 -12.80
N VAL A 102 2.99 5.15 -12.00
CA VAL A 102 2.76 3.70 -11.87
C VAL A 102 2.34 3.35 -10.46
N LEU A 103 1.20 2.67 -10.34
CA LEU A 103 0.79 1.97 -9.13
C LEU A 103 0.93 0.46 -9.35
N VAL A 104 1.67 -0.19 -8.44
CA VAL A 104 1.80 -1.65 -8.39
C VAL A 104 0.91 -2.14 -7.25
N VAL A 105 -0.29 -2.60 -7.59
CA VAL A 105 -1.26 -3.09 -6.62
C VAL A 105 -1.00 -4.57 -6.38
N VAL A 106 -0.69 -4.91 -5.14
CA VAL A 106 -0.41 -6.27 -4.71
C VAL A 106 -1.43 -6.70 -3.66
N ALA A 107 -2.15 -7.76 -3.97
CA ALA A 107 -3.10 -8.34 -3.05
C ALA A 107 -2.45 -9.49 -2.28
N ASP A 108 -2.21 -9.23 -1.00
CA ASP A 108 -1.69 -10.21 -0.05
C ASP A 108 -2.82 -11.10 0.47
N ASP A 109 -2.49 -12.35 0.76
CA ASP A 109 -3.46 -13.35 1.25
C ASP A 109 -3.00 -13.93 2.60
N PRO A 110 -3.02 -13.13 3.68
CA PRO A 110 -2.68 -13.60 5.01
C PRO A 110 -3.54 -14.79 5.39
N SER A 111 -2.92 -15.85 5.95
CA SER A 111 -3.56 -17.12 6.24
C SER A 111 -3.91 -18.00 5.04
N MET A 112 -3.46 -17.64 3.83
CA MET A 112 -3.51 -18.51 2.63
C MET A 112 -4.92 -19.04 2.27
N PHE A 113 -5.94 -18.17 2.23
CA PHE A 113 -7.30 -18.58 1.87
C PHE A 113 -7.39 -19.15 0.45
N SER A 114 -6.57 -18.64 -0.47
CA SER A 114 -6.49 -19.09 -1.86
C SER A 114 -5.06 -19.18 -2.40
N SER A 115 -4.05 -19.22 -1.50
CA SER A 115 -2.64 -19.17 -1.86
C SER A 115 -1.89 -20.42 -1.40
N GLN A 116 -0.80 -20.75 -2.11
CA GLN A 116 0.09 -21.86 -1.79
C GLN A 116 1.14 -21.52 -0.74
N ASP A 117 1.36 -20.22 -0.46
CA ASP A 117 2.28 -19.72 0.53
C ASP A 117 1.79 -18.40 1.11
N GLU A 118 2.41 -17.94 2.20
CA GLU A 118 2.15 -16.65 2.82
C GLU A 118 3.36 -15.74 2.61
N GLN A 119 3.12 -14.58 1.97
CA GLN A 119 4.12 -13.56 1.74
C GLN A 119 3.56 -12.20 2.14
N ASP A 120 4.45 -11.27 2.44
CA ASP A 120 4.09 -9.89 2.73
C ASP A 120 4.79 -8.95 1.77
N SER A 121 4.01 -8.30 0.92
CA SER A 121 4.53 -7.43 -0.14
C SER A 121 5.25 -6.18 0.39
N ARG A 122 5.06 -5.81 1.67
CA ARG A 122 5.77 -4.68 2.29
C ARG A 122 7.29 -4.87 2.29
N PHE A 123 7.77 -6.12 2.44
CA PHE A 123 9.20 -6.42 2.35
C PHE A 123 9.77 -6.07 0.97
N TYR A 124 9.02 -6.28 -0.10
CA TYR A 124 9.43 -5.88 -1.46
C TYR A 124 9.53 -4.37 -1.62
N GLY A 125 8.53 -3.62 -1.15
CA GLY A 125 8.56 -2.17 -1.20
C GLY A 125 9.68 -1.57 -0.38
N HIS A 126 9.94 -2.13 0.81
CA HIS A 126 11.06 -1.74 1.66
C HIS A 126 12.41 -2.03 1.00
N TRP A 127 12.59 -3.23 0.44
CA TRP A 127 13.80 -3.60 -0.29
C TRP A 127 14.03 -2.74 -1.53
N ALA A 128 12.98 -2.43 -2.28
CA ALA A 128 13.04 -1.52 -3.43
C ALA A 128 13.21 -0.04 -3.05
N MET A 129 13.11 0.29 -1.75
CA MET A 129 13.21 1.65 -1.21
C MET A 129 12.18 2.63 -1.82
N ILE A 130 10.95 2.18 -2.05
CA ILE A 130 9.87 2.99 -2.61
C ILE A 130 8.73 3.21 -1.61
N PRO A 131 7.91 4.26 -1.79
CA PRO A 131 6.72 4.46 -0.97
C PRO A 131 5.72 3.32 -1.13
N MET A 132 5.03 3.01 -0.02
CA MET A 132 3.95 2.02 -0.02
C MET A 132 2.69 2.62 0.59
N LEU A 133 1.52 2.15 0.12
CA LEU A 133 0.20 2.50 0.63
C LEU A 133 -0.52 1.23 1.06
N GLU A 134 -1.19 1.31 2.21
CA GLU A 134 -1.91 0.18 2.82
C GLU A 134 -3.22 0.68 3.46
N PRO A 135 -4.32 0.77 2.69
CA PRO A 135 -5.58 1.29 3.19
C PRO A 135 -6.20 0.39 4.28
N SER A 136 -6.97 0.99 5.18
CA SER A 136 -7.70 0.26 6.22
C SER A 136 -9.15 -0.07 5.85
N ASN A 137 -9.74 0.67 4.93
CA ASN A 137 -11.14 0.52 4.51
C ASN A 137 -11.34 0.90 3.04
N GLN A 138 -12.55 0.67 2.52
CA GLN A 138 -12.87 0.88 1.11
C GLN A 138 -12.79 2.34 0.68
N GLN A 139 -13.11 3.30 1.56
CA GLN A 139 -12.96 4.72 1.23
C GLN A 139 -11.48 5.08 1.08
N GLU A 140 -10.64 4.63 2.00
CA GLU A 140 -9.19 4.82 1.88
C GLU A 140 -8.64 4.07 0.65
N ALA A 141 -9.15 2.85 0.36
CA ALA A 141 -8.76 2.11 -0.83
C ALA A 141 -9.04 2.88 -2.13
N TYR A 142 -10.14 3.61 -2.18
CA TYR A 142 -10.46 4.51 -3.30
C TYR A 142 -9.58 5.78 -3.29
N ASP A 143 -9.51 6.47 -2.16
CA ASP A 143 -8.84 7.77 -2.04
C ASP A 143 -7.33 7.69 -2.25
N MET A 144 -6.71 6.61 -1.74
CA MET A 144 -5.28 6.38 -1.87
C MET A 144 -4.83 6.05 -3.29
N VAL A 145 -5.73 5.65 -4.22
CA VAL A 145 -5.36 5.54 -5.63
C VAL A 145 -5.08 6.92 -6.22
N HIS A 146 -5.93 7.91 -5.92
CA HIS A 146 -5.69 9.30 -6.33
C HIS A 146 -4.38 9.84 -5.76
N PHE A 147 -4.19 9.63 -4.45
CA PHE A 147 -2.98 10.06 -3.75
C PHE A 147 -1.74 9.32 -4.25
N GLY A 148 -1.82 8.02 -4.51
CA GLY A 148 -0.70 7.21 -5.00
C GLY A 148 -0.18 7.70 -6.36
N PHE A 149 -1.06 8.10 -7.27
CA PHE A 149 -0.61 8.73 -8.53
C PHE A 149 0.02 10.09 -8.30
N GLU A 150 -0.55 10.94 -7.43
CA GLU A 150 0.06 12.23 -7.07
C GLU A 150 1.45 12.03 -6.44
N LEU A 151 1.57 11.08 -5.51
CA LEU A 151 2.81 10.71 -4.86
C LEU A 151 3.85 10.24 -5.88
N SER A 152 3.45 9.31 -6.77
CA SER A 152 4.30 8.78 -7.83
C SER A 152 4.82 9.86 -8.77
N GLU A 153 3.93 10.74 -9.22
CA GLU A 153 4.27 11.83 -10.15
C GLU A 153 5.14 12.91 -9.49
N THR A 154 4.85 13.27 -8.24
CA THR A 154 5.56 14.34 -7.51
C THR A 154 6.95 13.90 -7.10
N LEU A 155 7.09 12.70 -6.55
CA LEU A 155 8.36 12.19 -6.03
C LEU A 155 9.18 11.44 -7.08
N GLY A 156 8.60 11.16 -8.24
CA GLY A 156 9.28 10.46 -9.34
C GLY A 156 9.68 9.04 -8.94
N THR A 157 8.68 8.20 -8.59
CA THR A 157 8.88 6.83 -8.12
C THR A 157 7.62 6.00 -8.39
N PRO A 158 7.72 4.69 -8.66
CA PRO A 158 6.55 3.83 -8.57
C PRO A 158 6.07 3.76 -7.11
N VAL A 159 4.81 3.41 -6.90
CA VAL A 159 4.24 3.22 -5.57
C VAL A 159 3.70 1.80 -5.46
N LEU A 160 4.13 1.08 -4.44
CA LEU A 160 3.53 -0.20 -4.08
C LEU A 160 2.23 0.06 -3.32
N TYR A 161 1.16 -0.61 -3.72
CA TYR A 161 -0.15 -0.48 -3.11
C TYR A 161 -0.60 -1.85 -2.60
N ARG A 162 -0.59 -2.05 -1.28
CA ARG A 162 -0.93 -3.31 -0.63
C ARG A 162 -2.41 -3.36 -0.26
N ILE A 163 -3.07 -4.48 -0.54
CA ILE A 163 -4.43 -4.75 -0.05
C ILE A 163 -4.53 -6.22 0.40
N PRO A 164 -4.93 -6.52 1.65
CA PRO A 164 -5.14 -7.89 2.09
C PRO A 164 -6.52 -8.42 1.64
N THR A 165 -6.64 -9.76 1.51
CA THR A 165 -7.84 -10.47 1.06
C THR A 165 -9.12 -10.00 1.77
N ARG A 166 -9.09 -9.80 3.07
CA ARG A 166 -10.25 -9.39 3.85
C ARG A 166 -10.79 -8.03 3.41
N LEU A 167 -9.91 -7.06 3.16
CA LEU A 167 -10.31 -5.76 2.66
C LEU A 167 -10.74 -5.85 1.20
N ALA A 168 -10.00 -6.58 0.36
CA ALA A 168 -10.29 -6.76 -1.06
C ALA A 168 -11.73 -7.24 -1.30
N HIS A 169 -12.19 -8.21 -0.50
CA HIS A 169 -13.47 -8.88 -0.67
C HIS A 169 -14.60 -8.43 0.30
N SER A 170 -14.36 -7.45 1.17
CA SER A 170 -15.42 -6.84 2.00
C SER A 170 -16.00 -5.60 1.32
N ARG A 171 -17.27 -5.27 1.62
CA ARG A 171 -18.00 -4.16 1.00
C ARG A 171 -18.30 -3.03 1.97
N ALA A 172 -18.15 -1.79 1.47
CA ALA A 172 -18.63 -0.61 2.17
C ALA A 172 -19.03 0.50 1.17
N GLY A 173 -19.68 1.53 1.71
CA GLY A 173 -20.06 2.71 0.93
C GLY A 173 -18.84 3.61 0.66
N VAL A 174 -18.60 3.91 -0.60
CA VAL A 174 -17.50 4.77 -1.07
C VAL A 174 -18.08 6.03 -1.71
N VAL A 175 -17.63 7.19 -1.26
CA VAL A 175 -17.98 8.51 -1.84
C VAL A 175 -16.96 8.83 -2.93
N ARG A 176 -17.44 9.03 -4.16
CA ARG A 176 -16.59 9.30 -5.31
C ARG A 176 -16.11 10.74 -5.36
N LYS A 177 -14.89 10.94 -5.86
CA LYS A 177 -14.35 12.24 -6.29
C LYS A 177 -14.73 12.53 -7.74
N PRO A 178 -14.66 13.80 -8.18
CA PRO A 178 -14.77 14.14 -9.59
C PRO A 178 -13.72 13.41 -10.43
N VAL A 179 -14.12 12.96 -11.61
CA VAL A 179 -13.23 12.29 -12.56
C VAL A 179 -12.16 13.27 -13.05
N ARG A 180 -10.89 12.86 -12.92
CA ARG A 180 -9.76 13.62 -13.43
C ARG A 180 -9.51 13.32 -14.91
N GLN A 181 -9.06 14.31 -15.63
CA GLN A 181 -8.59 14.11 -16.99
C GLN A 181 -7.34 13.24 -17.01
N GLN A 182 -7.24 12.36 -18.00
CA GLN A 182 -6.01 11.61 -18.27
C GLN A 182 -4.88 12.56 -18.66
N ASN A 183 -3.66 12.24 -18.24
CA ASN A 183 -2.47 12.97 -18.65
C ASN A 183 -2.35 12.98 -20.19
N ALA A 184 -1.75 14.03 -20.76
CA ALA A 184 -1.38 14.05 -22.18
C ALA A 184 -0.29 13.01 -22.47
N LEU A 185 -0.23 12.54 -23.70
CA LEU A 185 0.94 11.78 -24.19
C LEU A 185 2.14 12.72 -24.26
N THR A 186 3.26 12.27 -23.72
CA THR A 186 4.53 13.00 -23.76
C THR A 186 5.66 12.06 -24.15
N GLU A 187 6.60 12.57 -24.92
CA GLU A 187 7.85 11.86 -25.16
C GLU A 187 8.83 12.10 -24.00
N PRO A 188 9.62 11.11 -23.62
CA PRO A 188 10.67 11.30 -22.62
C PRO A 188 11.68 12.36 -23.09
N ALA A 189 11.90 13.38 -22.27
CA ALA A 189 12.88 14.44 -22.58
C ALA A 189 14.33 13.92 -22.66
N ASP A 190 14.63 12.84 -21.92
CA ASP A 190 15.93 12.15 -21.92
C ASP A 190 15.73 10.63 -21.90
N ALA A 191 15.92 10.00 -23.06
CA ALA A 191 15.83 8.55 -23.19
C ALA A 191 16.84 7.79 -22.30
N LYS A 192 17.98 8.40 -21.95
CA LYS A 192 18.97 7.77 -21.06
C LYS A 192 18.44 7.57 -19.65
N SER A 193 17.43 8.36 -19.23
CA SER A 193 16.78 8.21 -17.93
C SER A 193 16.11 6.83 -17.74
N PHE A 194 15.80 6.14 -18.82
CA PHE A 194 15.12 4.84 -18.80
C PHE A 194 16.02 3.64 -19.12
N VAL A 195 17.34 3.90 -19.30
CA VAL A 195 18.28 2.85 -19.70
C VAL A 195 19.23 2.53 -18.55
N LEU A 196 19.17 1.29 -18.06
CA LEU A 196 19.95 0.81 -16.91
C LEU A 196 21.32 0.20 -17.35
N LEU A 197 22.09 0.95 -18.15
CA LEU A 197 23.51 0.63 -18.30
C LEU A 197 24.27 0.96 -17.01
N PRO A 198 25.36 0.22 -16.66
CA PRO A 198 25.98 0.33 -15.34
C PRO A 198 26.31 1.74 -14.86
N ALA A 199 26.85 2.60 -15.73
CA ALA A 199 27.18 3.99 -15.37
C ALA A 199 25.92 4.82 -15.07
N ASN A 200 24.85 4.61 -15.85
CA ASN A 200 23.59 5.31 -15.66
C ASN A 200 22.81 4.75 -14.45
N ALA A 201 22.82 3.44 -14.27
CA ALA A 201 22.19 2.78 -13.12
C ALA A 201 22.79 3.27 -11.79
N LYS A 202 24.11 3.45 -11.70
CA LYS A 202 24.76 4.04 -10.51
C LYS A 202 24.26 5.44 -10.19
N ARG A 203 24.07 6.28 -11.20
CA ARG A 203 23.53 7.64 -11.04
C ARG A 203 22.07 7.61 -10.57
N LEU A 204 21.25 6.78 -11.18
CA LEU A 204 19.82 6.65 -10.83
C LEU A 204 19.64 6.05 -9.43
N TYR A 205 20.45 5.06 -9.06
CA TYR A 205 20.43 4.51 -7.71
C TYR A 205 20.81 5.57 -6.66
N ARG A 206 21.81 6.42 -6.94
CA ARG A 206 22.11 7.55 -6.06
C ARG A 206 20.93 8.50 -5.91
N GLN A 207 20.22 8.81 -6.99
CA GLN A 207 19.01 9.64 -6.95
C GLN A 207 17.90 9.00 -6.11
N LEU A 208 17.72 7.66 -6.16
CA LEU A 208 16.79 6.95 -5.31
C LEU A 208 17.15 7.09 -3.82
N ILE A 209 18.44 6.97 -3.49
CA ILE A 209 18.94 7.20 -2.11
C ILE A 209 18.63 8.64 -1.67
N ASP A 210 18.92 9.64 -2.51
CA ASP A 210 18.72 11.05 -2.19
C ASP A 210 17.24 11.43 -2.01
N LYS A 211 16.29 10.63 -2.53
CA LYS A 211 14.85 10.82 -2.36
C LYS A 211 14.30 10.29 -1.03
N GLN A 212 15.01 9.40 -0.32
CA GLN A 212 14.50 8.74 0.89
C GLN A 212 13.98 9.74 1.96
N PRO A 213 14.68 10.85 2.26
CA PRO A 213 14.16 11.84 3.22
C PRO A 213 12.81 12.46 2.78
N ALA A 214 12.61 12.66 1.47
CA ALA A 214 11.35 13.18 0.95
C ALA A 214 10.21 12.16 1.07
N PHE A 215 10.49 10.87 0.91
CA PHE A 215 9.51 9.81 1.11
C PHE A 215 9.06 9.73 2.57
N THR A 216 10.01 9.77 3.51
CA THR A 216 9.72 9.81 4.95
C THR A 216 8.91 11.05 5.32
N LYS A 217 9.35 12.23 4.88
CA LYS A 217 8.61 13.48 5.13
C LYS A 217 7.18 13.42 4.60
N CYS A 218 6.98 12.84 3.41
CA CYS A 218 5.64 12.67 2.85
C CYS A 218 4.77 11.75 3.71
N SER A 219 5.31 10.64 4.23
CA SER A 219 4.54 9.73 5.09
C SER A 219 4.16 10.37 6.42
N GLU A 220 4.94 11.31 6.93
CA GLU A 220 4.67 12.06 8.16
C GLU A 220 3.63 13.16 7.97
N THR A 221 3.56 13.78 6.77
CA THR A 221 2.79 15.01 6.56
C THR A 221 1.55 14.86 5.67
N SER A 222 1.37 13.72 4.99
CA SER A 222 0.25 13.50 4.06
C SER A 222 -1.14 13.46 4.72
N GLY A 223 -1.20 13.19 6.03
CA GLY A 223 -2.44 13.02 6.77
C GLY A 223 -3.07 11.62 6.65
N TYR A 224 -2.46 10.70 5.91
CA TYR A 224 -2.90 9.30 5.87
C TYR A 224 -2.45 8.52 7.10
N ASN A 225 -1.21 8.71 7.55
CA ASN A 225 -0.79 8.25 8.87
C ASN A 225 -1.38 9.17 9.94
N LYS A 226 -1.87 8.60 11.05
CA LYS A 226 -2.58 9.35 12.08
C LYS A 226 -2.13 8.95 13.47
N TYR A 227 -2.00 9.94 14.32
CA TYR A 227 -1.85 9.76 15.76
C TYR A 227 -3.19 10.06 16.44
N PHE A 228 -3.68 9.12 17.23
CA PHE A 228 -4.86 9.28 18.08
C PHE A 228 -4.41 9.31 19.53
N GLU A 229 -4.83 10.34 20.27
CA GLU A 229 -4.55 10.43 21.71
C GLU A 229 -5.35 9.38 22.48
N GLY A 230 -4.80 8.96 23.61
CA GLY A 230 -5.46 8.08 24.56
C GLY A 230 -5.02 8.43 25.99
N ASP A 231 -5.92 8.26 26.95
CA ASP A 231 -5.69 8.63 28.35
C ASP A 231 -4.85 7.58 29.10
N ASP A 232 -4.94 6.31 28.70
CA ASP A 232 -4.20 5.21 29.31
C ASP A 232 -2.83 5.01 28.66
N LYS A 233 -1.79 5.50 29.32
CA LYS A 233 -0.42 5.47 28.82
C LYS A 233 0.35 4.18 29.16
N ARG A 234 -0.28 3.19 29.79
CA ARG A 234 0.35 1.88 30.05
C ARG A 234 0.67 1.14 28.76
N LEU A 235 -0.15 1.35 27.73
CA LEU A 235 -0.01 0.70 26.43
C LEU A 235 -0.15 1.69 25.28
N GLY A 236 0.79 1.70 24.36
CA GLY A 236 0.66 2.36 23.06
C GLY A 236 0.44 1.34 21.96
N ILE A 237 -0.37 1.67 20.96
CA ILE A 237 -0.73 0.73 19.90
C ILE A 237 -0.25 1.27 18.55
N ILE A 238 0.48 0.46 17.79
CA ILE A 238 0.80 0.72 16.39
C ILE A 238 -0.05 -0.23 15.54
N THR A 239 -0.86 0.33 14.63
CA THR A 239 -1.68 -0.49 13.72
C THR A 239 -1.32 -0.23 12.28
N THR A 240 -1.44 -1.25 11.41
CA THR A 240 -1.25 -1.08 9.97
C THR A 240 -2.52 -1.48 9.20
N GLY A 241 -2.84 -0.70 8.17
CA GLY A 241 -3.94 -1.02 7.25
C GLY A 241 -5.22 -1.47 7.95
N ILE A 242 -5.72 -2.64 7.57
CA ILE A 242 -6.97 -3.21 8.09
C ILE A 242 -6.93 -3.54 9.60
N ALA A 243 -5.74 -3.75 10.18
CA ALA A 243 -5.61 -4.05 11.60
C ALA A 243 -6.18 -2.92 12.49
N TYR A 244 -6.20 -1.68 11.98
CA TYR A 244 -6.88 -0.57 12.65
C TYR A 244 -8.38 -0.82 12.83
N ASN A 245 -9.05 -1.42 11.85
CA ASN A 245 -10.47 -1.74 11.96
C ASN A 245 -10.69 -2.84 13.02
N TYR A 246 -9.84 -3.87 13.04
CA TYR A 246 -9.92 -4.93 14.05
C TYR A 246 -9.69 -4.40 15.48
N LEU A 247 -8.83 -3.42 15.64
CA LEU A 247 -8.68 -2.72 16.91
C LEU A 247 -10.00 -2.01 17.28
N MET A 248 -10.54 -1.20 16.37
CA MET A 248 -11.71 -0.36 16.64
C MET A 248 -13.01 -1.15 16.81
N GLU A 249 -13.11 -2.36 16.27
CA GLU A 249 -14.25 -3.27 16.52
C GLU A 249 -14.37 -3.67 18.00
N ASN A 250 -13.29 -3.58 18.79
CA ASN A 250 -13.31 -3.82 20.24
C ASN A 250 -13.78 -2.60 21.05
N PHE A 251 -13.98 -1.45 20.40
CA PHE A 251 -14.41 -0.21 21.03
C PHE A 251 -15.66 0.36 20.33
N PRO A 252 -16.87 -0.19 20.61
CA PRO A 252 -18.10 0.17 19.89
C PRO A 252 -18.49 1.66 20.01
N ASP A 253 -18.04 2.35 21.06
CA ASP A 253 -18.20 3.79 21.24
C ASP A 253 -17.22 4.63 20.40
N GLY A 254 -16.33 3.98 19.66
CA GLY A 254 -15.31 4.60 18.82
C GLY A 254 -14.14 5.20 19.60
N ARG A 255 -13.97 4.86 20.88
CA ARG A 255 -12.92 5.39 21.75
C ARG A 255 -11.99 4.30 22.26
N CYS A 256 -10.83 4.18 21.65
CA CYS A 256 -9.74 3.40 22.22
C CYS A 256 -9.12 4.19 23.38
N PRO A 257 -8.98 3.60 24.59
CA PRO A 257 -8.40 4.30 25.72
C PRO A 257 -6.89 4.54 25.58
N TYR A 258 -6.22 3.77 24.72
CA TYR A 258 -4.79 3.84 24.49
C TYR A 258 -4.44 4.81 23.36
N PRO A 259 -3.28 5.47 23.39
CA PRO A 259 -2.80 6.20 22.21
C PRO A 259 -2.46 5.23 21.07
N VAL A 260 -2.84 5.62 19.85
CA VAL A 260 -2.73 4.78 18.65
C VAL A 260 -2.01 5.52 17.54
N VAL A 261 -0.99 4.90 16.96
CA VAL A 261 -0.43 5.28 15.66
C VAL A 261 -1.04 4.36 14.59
N LYS A 262 -1.84 4.93 13.69
CA LYS A 262 -2.36 4.26 12.51
C LYS A 262 -1.43 4.50 11.34
N ILE A 263 -0.87 3.43 10.78
CA ILE A 263 0.03 3.45 9.62
C ILE A 263 -0.71 2.92 8.40
N THR A 264 -0.79 3.74 7.36
CA THR A 264 -1.38 3.42 6.06
C THR A 264 -0.48 3.85 4.90
N GLN A 265 0.64 4.52 5.22
CA GLN A 265 1.66 4.95 4.27
C GLN A 265 3.05 4.71 4.84
N TYR A 266 3.96 4.23 3.99
CA TYR A 266 5.36 4.01 4.29
C TYR A 266 6.27 4.87 3.39
N PRO A 267 7.52 5.15 3.82
CA PRO A 267 8.24 4.65 5.00
C PRO A 267 7.52 4.95 6.32
N LEU A 268 7.95 4.30 7.40
CA LEU A 268 7.37 4.52 8.73
C LEU A 268 7.37 6.02 9.09
N PRO A 269 6.29 6.55 9.69
CA PRO A 269 6.26 7.91 10.24
C PRO A 269 7.03 7.94 11.58
N TYR A 270 8.35 8.06 11.48
CA TYR A 270 9.26 7.93 12.65
C TYR A 270 8.94 8.90 13.78
N ASP A 271 8.54 10.15 13.47
CA ASP A 271 8.21 11.14 14.49
C ASP A 271 6.96 10.74 15.29
N MET A 272 5.93 10.18 14.62
CA MET A 272 4.73 9.70 15.30
C MET A 272 5.03 8.47 16.16
N VAL A 273 5.86 7.54 15.65
CA VAL A 273 6.25 6.33 16.39
C VAL A 273 7.12 6.68 17.59
N ASN A 274 8.09 7.59 17.43
CA ASN A 274 8.92 8.05 18.55
C ASN A 274 8.09 8.78 19.61
N LYS A 275 7.15 9.67 19.21
CA LYS A 275 6.22 10.32 20.14
C LYS A 275 5.47 9.27 20.97
N LEU A 276 4.88 8.26 20.30
CA LEU A 276 4.18 7.18 20.99
C LEU A 276 5.09 6.44 21.96
N TYR A 277 6.31 6.09 21.51
CA TYR A 277 7.29 5.38 22.32
C TYR A 277 7.67 6.14 23.60
N GLU A 278 7.79 7.47 23.53
CA GLU A 278 8.13 8.31 24.68
C GLU A 278 6.99 8.45 25.68
N GLU A 279 5.73 8.38 25.22
CA GLU A 279 4.54 8.62 26.02
C GLU A 279 4.02 7.40 26.78
N VAL A 280 4.44 6.18 26.43
CA VAL A 280 3.83 4.93 26.96
C VAL A 280 4.84 3.98 27.58
N ASP A 281 4.36 3.05 28.41
CA ASP A 281 5.20 2.07 29.07
C ASP A 281 5.53 0.87 28.15
N GLU A 282 4.54 0.37 27.39
CA GLU A 282 4.65 -0.77 26.51
C GLU A 282 4.11 -0.44 25.12
N LEU A 283 4.56 -1.13 24.07
CA LEU A 283 4.05 -1.03 22.72
C LEU A 283 3.44 -2.36 22.24
N LEU A 284 2.26 -2.30 21.66
CA LEU A 284 1.62 -3.40 20.94
C LEU A 284 1.58 -3.07 19.44
N VAL A 285 2.12 -3.96 18.61
CA VAL A 285 2.08 -3.82 17.15
C VAL A 285 1.02 -4.76 16.58
N LEU A 286 0.03 -4.18 15.91
CA LEU A 286 -1.08 -4.89 15.26
C LEU A 286 -0.92 -4.76 13.75
N GLU A 287 -0.54 -5.85 13.10
CA GLU A 287 -0.35 -5.89 11.64
C GLU A 287 -0.86 -7.22 11.05
N ASP A 288 -1.50 -7.12 9.90
CA ASP A 288 -2.01 -8.28 9.18
C ASP A 288 -0.98 -8.75 8.14
N GLY A 289 -0.44 -9.94 8.34
CA GLY A 289 0.68 -10.52 7.60
C GLY A 289 1.90 -10.77 8.49
N GLN A 290 3.10 -10.57 7.95
CA GLN A 290 4.36 -10.78 8.65
C GLN A 290 4.68 -9.62 9.61
N PRO A 291 5.55 -9.80 10.62
CA PRO A 291 5.90 -8.75 11.60
C PRO A 291 6.86 -7.72 11.00
N PHE A 292 6.42 -7.03 9.95
CA PHE A 292 7.22 -6.05 9.22
C PHE A 292 7.49 -4.78 10.04
N VAL A 293 6.43 -4.17 10.58
CA VAL A 293 6.55 -2.95 11.40
C VAL A 293 7.19 -3.29 12.75
N GLU A 294 6.83 -4.44 13.34
CA GLU A 294 7.42 -4.88 14.60
C GLU A 294 8.95 -5.05 14.48
N GLU A 295 9.43 -5.66 13.40
CA GLU A 295 10.87 -5.80 13.14
C GLU A 295 11.57 -4.45 13.00
N LEU A 296 10.97 -3.50 12.27
CA LEU A 296 11.51 -2.16 12.09
C LEU A 296 11.53 -1.38 13.42
N VAL A 297 10.45 -1.44 14.20
CA VAL A 297 10.33 -0.76 15.49
C VAL A 297 11.35 -1.31 16.49
N LYS A 298 11.49 -2.64 16.59
CA LYS A 298 12.51 -3.27 17.44
C LYS A 298 13.94 -2.92 17.02
N GLY A 299 14.16 -2.62 15.74
CA GLY A 299 15.47 -2.26 15.22
C GLY A 299 15.91 -0.82 15.54
N PHE A 300 14.99 0.16 15.65
CA PHE A 300 15.35 1.57 15.84
C PHE A 300 14.97 2.16 17.21
N LEU A 301 14.01 1.57 17.93
CA LEU A 301 13.64 2.06 19.25
C LEU A 301 14.72 1.73 20.29
N GLY A 302 14.93 2.65 21.22
CA GLY A 302 15.84 2.48 22.34
C GLY A 302 15.44 1.29 23.23
N LYS A 303 16.41 0.75 23.98
CA LYS A 303 16.16 -0.34 24.93
C LYS A 303 15.34 0.15 26.14
N GLY A 304 14.48 -0.70 26.69
CA GLY A 304 13.82 -0.47 27.99
C GLY A 304 12.30 -0.61 27.99
N LYS A 305 11.62 -0.55 26.85
CA LYS A 305 10.18 -0.84 26.77
C LYS A 305 9.92 -2.21 26.16
N LYS A 306 8.90 -2.91 26.65
CA LYS A 306 8.43 -4.14 26.06
C LYS A 306 7.68 -3.80 24.77
N VAL A 307 8.10 -4.39 23.65
CA VAL A 307 7.42 -4.33 22.37
C VAL A 307 6.82 -5.70 22.11
N MET A 308 5.50 -5.76 22.05
CA MET A 308 4.71 -6.98 21.88
C MET A 308 4.14 -7.05 20.47
N GLY A 309 3.98 -8.25 19.92
CA GLY A 309 3.39 -8.47 18.61
C GLY A 309 3.51 -9.93 18.17
N ARG A 310 3.85 -10.14 16.89
CA ARG A 310 4.01 -11.48 16.32
C ARG A 310 5.37 -12.14 16.66
N LEU A 311 6.41 -11.35 16.97
CA LEU A 311 7.74 -11.89 17.26
C LEU A 311 7.84 -12.50 18.66
N ASP A 312 7.04 -12.04 19.62
CA ASP A 312 6.97 -12.59 20.98
C ASP A 312 5.71 -13.45 21.22
N GLU A 313 4.98 -13.80 20.16
CA GLU A 313 3.75 -14.61 20.17
C GLU A 313 2.58 -14.01 20.96
N THR A 314 2.61 -12.73 21.33
CA THR A 314 1.44 -12.01 21.85
C THR A 314 0.29 -12.05 20.85
N ILE A 315 0.63 -11.94 19.58
CA ILE A 315 -0.23 -12.27 18.44
C ILE A 315 0.40 -13.47 17.74
N ARG A 316 -0.37 -14.52 17.48
CA ARG A 316 0.15 -15.71 16.80
C ARG A 316 0.95 -15.34 15.56
N ARG A 317 2.12 -15.98 15.38
CA ARG A 317 2.99 -15.76 14.22
C ARG A 317 2.28 -16.10 12.90
N ASP A 318 1.41 -17.10 12.92
CA ASP A 318 0.67 -17.61 11.77
C ASP A 318 -0.80 -17.16 11.79
N GLY A 319 -1.42 -17.18 10.62
CA GLY A 319 -2.84 -16.93 10.41
C GLY A 319 -3.25 -15.46 10.34
N GLU A 320 -4.44 -15.24 9.79
CA GLU A 320 -5.04 -13.90 9.63
C GLU A 320 -5.25 -13.23 11.00
N LEU A 321 -5.02 -11.91 11.07
CA LEU A 321 -5.45 -11.09 12.21
C LEU A 321 -6.97 -10.85 12.12
N ASN A 322 -7.63 -10.77 13.28
CA ASN A 322 -9.04 -10.42 13.41
C ASN A 322 -9.30 -9.74 14.76
N ALA A 323 -10.54 -9.24 14.96
CA ALA A 323 -10.91 -8.53 16.18
C ALA A 323 -10.75 -9.37 17.46
N GLU A 324 -11.05 -10.67 17.40
CA GLU A 324 -10.90 -11.60 18.53
C GLU A 324 -9.43 -11.73 18.97
N LYS A 325 -8.49 -11.89 18.00
CA LYS A 325 -7.06 -11.98 18.28
C LYS A 325 -6.50 -10.66 18.84
N VAL A 326 -7.04 -9.53 18.37
CA VAL A 326 -6.72 -8.20 18.91
C VAL A 326 -7.22 -8.08 20.35
N ALA A 327 -8.47 -8.44 20.64
CA ALA A 327 -9.03 -8.42 21.98
C ALA A 327 -8.15 -9.24 22.95
N LYS A 328 -7.77 -10.46 22.55
CA LYS A 328 -6.87 -11.31 23.34
C LYS A 328 -5.50 -10.66 23.61
N ALA A 329 -4.92 -9.98 22.60
CA ALA A 329 -3.65 -9.27 22.76
C ALA A 329 -3.76 -8.06 23.70
N LEU A 330 -4.96 -7.45 23.79
CA LEU A 330 -5.27 -6.37 24.74
C LEU A 330 -5.64 -6.88 26.14
N GLY A 331 -5.74 -8.20 26.34
CA GLY A 331 -6.15 -8.80 27.62
C GLY A 331 -7.66 -8.70 27.89
N MET A 332 -8.46 -8.55 26.81
CA MET A 332 -9.93 -8.45 26.86
C MET A 332 -10.59 -9.84 26.74
#